data_85bd8659ab912ff7ddaa73c00bc1ff19
#
_entry.id   85bd8659ab912ff7ddaa73c00bc1ff19
#
_cell.length_a   1.000
_cell.length_b   1.000
_cell.length_c   1.000
_cell.angle_alpha   90.00
_cell.angle_beta   90.00
_cell.angle_gamma   90.00
#
_symmetry.space_group_name_H-M   'P 1'
#
loop_
_entity.id
_entity.type
_entity.pdbx_description
1 polymer ?
#
loop_
_entity_poly.entity_id
_entity_poly.type
_entity_poly.pdbx_seq_one_letter_code
_entity_poly.pdbx_strand_id
1 'polypeptide(L)'
;MMKYRRFGKTDLEMPVFSCGGMRYQHKWDDVEWKEVPVEGQKNLEATIDRAVELGINHIETARGYGSSEMQLGPVLNKFRRDEI
;
A
#
# COMPACT_ATOMS: atom_id res chain seq x y z
N MET A 1 12.42 11.03 11.79
CA MET A 1 12.23 11.50 10.39
C MET A 1 12.64 10.42 9.42
N MET A 2 11.81 10.17 8.41
CA MET A 2 12.08 9.14 7.39
C MET A 2 13.32 9.51 6.58
N LYS A 3 14.16 8.53 6.33
CA LYS A 3 15.32 8.70 5.46
C LYS A 3 15.03 8.07 4.10
N TYR A 4 15.57 8.68 3.06
CA TYR A 4 15.38 8.24 1.69
C TYR A 4 16.72 7.92 1.04
N ARG A 5 16.73 6.96 0.15
CA ARG A 5 17.90 6.56 -0.62
C ARG A 5 17.54 6.43 -2.09
N ARG A 6 18.49 6.74 -2.94
CA ARG A 6 18.30 6.55 -4.38
C ARG A 6 18.06 5.07 -4.67
N PHE A 7 17.05 4.78 -5.47
CA PHE A 7 16.71 3.40 -5.82
C PHE A 7 17.57 2.95 -7.00
N GLY A 8 18.78 2.47 -6.70
CA GLY A 8 19.70 1.97 -7.71
C GLY A 8 20.06 3.02 -8.75
N LYS A 9 19.90 2.67 -10.01
CA LYS A 9 20.21 3.56 -11.15
C LYS A 9 19.00 4.37 -11.63
N THR A 10 17.94 4.41 -10.83
CA THR A 10 16.74 5.21 -11.15
C THR A 10 16.89 6.61 -10.57
N ASP A 11 15.99 7.50 -10.97
CA ASP A 11 15.91 8.84 -10.38
C ASP A 11 14.94 8.87 -9.19
N LEU A 12 14.53 7.70 -8.72
CA LEU A 12 13.59 7.59 -7.61
C LEU A 12 14.32 7.60 -6.28
N GLU A 13 13.74 8.34 -5.33
CA GLU A 13 14.20 8.34 -3.94
C GLU A 13 13.26 7.44 -3.14
N MET A 14 13.80 6.38 -2.57
CA MET A 14 13.00 5.41 -1.83
C MET A 14 13.15 5.61 -0.33
N PRO A 15 12.05 5.52 0.43
CA PRO A 15 12.19 5.52 1.90
C PRO A 15 12.91 4.25 2.33
N VAL A 16 13.60 4.33 3.47
CA VAL A 16 14.32 3.15 3.98
C VAL A 16 13.36 2.06 4.49
N PHE A 17 12.09 2.40 4.69
CA PHE A 17 11.04 1.43 4.99
C PHE A 17 9.99 1.47 3.88
N SER A 18 9.44 0.31 3.56
CA SER A 18 8.31 0.18 2.64
C SER A 18 7.12 -0.39 3.39
N CYS A 19 5.92 -0.06 2.93
CA CYS A 19 4.69 -0.63 3.48
C CYS A 19 4.32 -1.85 2.64
N GLY A 20 4.50 -3.05 3.21
CA GLY A 20 4.21 -4.30 2.51
C GLY A 20 2.73 -4.61 2.43
N GLY A 21 2.27 -5.14 1.30
CA GLY A 21 0.86 -5.40 1.01
C GLY A 21 0.39 -6.82 1.28
N MET A 22 1.23 -7.67 1.84
CA MET A 22 0.88 -9.08 2.04
C MET A 22 -0.01 -9.34 3.26
N ARG A 23 0.10 -8.51 4.30
CA ARG A 23 -0.51 -8.83 5.61
C ARG A 23 -1.89 -8.24 5.86
N TYR A 24 -2.29 -7.22 5.15
CA TYR A 24 -3.58 -6.58 5.38
C TYR A 24 -4.67 -6.99 4.37
N GLN A 25 -4.34 -7.83 3.42
CA GLN A 25 -5.32 -8.32 2.47
C GLN A 25 -6.33 -9.26 3.14
N HIS A 26 -7.53 -9.31 2.60
CA HIS A 26 -8.60 -10.13 3.18
C HIS A 26 -8.35 -11.62 2.99
N LYS A 27 -8.01 -12.03 1.77
CA LYS A 27 -7.76 -13.43 1.43
C LYS A 27 -6.66 -13.57 0.41
N TRP A 28 -6.04 -14.74 0.40
CA TRP A 28 -5.03 -15.10 -0.59
C TRP A 28 -5.62 -15.44 -1.95
N ASP A 29 -6.94 -15.65 -2.02
CA ASP A 29 -7.66 -15.95 -3.26
C ASP A 29 -8.27 -14.68 -3.84
N ASP A 30 -8.61 -14.73 -5.13
CA ASP A 30 -9.36 -13.65 -5.76
C ASP A 30 -10.77 -13.67 -5.18
N VAL A 31 -11.26 -12.52 -4.77
CA VAL A 31 -12.60 -12.34 -4.21
C VAL A 31 -13.24 -11.13 -4.85
N GLU A 32 -14.58 -11.05 -4.75
CA GLU A 32 -15.29 -9.86 -5.17
C GLU A 32 -15.21 -8.79 -4.09
N TRP A 33 -15.28 -7.53 -4.50
CA TRP A 33 -15.21 -6.40 -3.57
C TRP A 33 -16.19 -6.52 -2.40
N LYS A 34 -17.42 -6.98 -2.69
CA LYS A 34 -18.47 -7.12 -1.68
C LYS A 34 -18.11 -8.14 -0.58
N GLU A 35 -17.16 -9.01 -0.83
CA GLU A 35 -16.73 -10.02 0.15
C GLU A 35 -15.71 -9.47 1.15
N VAL A 36 -15.12 -8.32 0.87
CA VAL A 36 -14.14 -7.71 1.76
C VAL A 36 -14.86 -7.05 2.93
N PRO A 37 -14.57 -7.44 4.18
CA PRO A 37 -15.20 -6.81 5.34
C PRO A 37 -14.88 -5.32 5.40
N VAL A 38 -15.89 -4.51 5.70
CA VAL A 38 -15.74 -3.06 5.79
C VAL A 38 -14.65 -2.67 6.79
N GLU A 39 -14.61 -3.35 7.93
CA GLU A 39 -13.62 -3.05 8.96
C GLU A 39 -12.19 -3.39 8.52
N GLY A 40 -12.03 -4.47 7.79
CA GLY A 40 -10.73 -4.85 7.23
C GLY A 40 -10.24 -3.80 6.25
N GLN A 41 -11.14 -3.31 5.39
CA GLN A 41 -10.79 -2.27 4.43
C GLN A 41 -10.46 -0.95 5.14
N LYS A 42 -11.20 -0.60 6.18
CA LYS A 42 -10.90 0.60 6.98
C LYS A 42 -9.54 0.50 7.65
N ASN A 43 -9.19 -0.69 8.15
CA ASN A 43 -7.90 -0.92 8.77
C ASN A 43 -6.76 -0.76 7.74
N LEU A 44 -6.95 -1.28 6.54
CA LEU A 44 -5.99 -1.12 5.46
C LEU A 44 -5.80 0.36 5.12
N GLU A 45 -6.90 1.09 4.97
CA GLU A 45 -6.84 2.53 4.67
C GLU A 45 -6.11 3.30 5.76
N ALA A 46 -6.42 3.01 7.03
CA ALA A 46 -5.75 3.66 8.16
C ALA A 46 -4.24 3.34 8.19
N THR A 47 -3.89 2.11 7.83
CA THR A 47 -2.48 1.69 7.77
C THR A 47 -1.73 2.48 6.71
N ILE A 48 -2.30 2.61 5.52
CA ILE A 48 -1.68 3.35 4.42
C ILE A 48 -1.58 4.84 4.77
N ASP A 49 -2.66 5.42 5.29
CA ASP A 49 -2.67 6.83 5.70
C ASP A 49 -1.56 7.11 6.72
N ARG A 50 -1.43 6.23 7.70
CA ARG A 50 -0.39 6.39 8.72
C ARG A 50 1.01 6.23 8.15
N ALA A 51 1.19 5.28 7.23
CA ALA A 51 2.47 5.08 6.58
C ALA A 51 2.90 6.35 5.84
N VAL A 52 1.98 6.93 5.06
CA VAL A 52 2.27 8.16 4.32
C VAL A 52 2.58 9.32 5.25
N GLU A 53 1.84 9.46 6.35
CA GLU A 53 2.14 10.48 7.37
C GLU A 53 3.56 10.36 7.91
N LEU A 54 4.06 9.14 8.04
CA LEU A 54 5.41 8.90 8.55
C LEU A 54 6.48 9.01 7.48
N GLY A 55 6.10 9.32 6.24
CA GLY A 55 7.04 9.46 5.13
C GLY A 55 7.30 8.16 4.38
N ILE A 56 6.54 7.10 4.68
CA ILE A 56 6.63 5.84 3.96
C ILE A 56 5.75 5.96 2.73
N ASN A 57 6.32 6.39 1.62
CA ASN A 57 5.58 6.62 0.38
C ASN A 57 5.79 5.53 -0.67
N HIS A 58 6.31 4.39 -0.27
CA HIS A 58 6.44 3.22 -1.12
C HIS A 58 5.58 2.09 -0.58
N ILE A 59 4.62 1.65 -1.39
CA ILE A 59 3.70 0.57 -1.06
C ILE A 59 4.05 -0.60 -1.97
N GLU A 60 4.27 -1.76 -1.38
CA GLU A 60 4.63 -2.95 -2.12
C GLU A 60 3.42 -3.90 -2.15
N THR A 61 3.14 -4.47 -3.29
CA THR A 61 2.11 -5.49 -3.43
C THR A 61 2.46 -6.43 -4.57
N ALA A 62 1.66 -7.48 -4.73
CA ALA A 62 1.85 -8.44 -5.81
C ALA A 62 0.51 -9.05 -6.21
N ARG A 63 0.42 -9.50 -7.46
CA ARG A 63 -0.77 -10.20 -7.96
C ARG A 63 -1.05 -11.44 -7.11
N GLY A 64 -0.01 -12.13 -6.65
CA GLY A 64 -0.14 -13.34 -5.83
C GLY A 64 -0.59 -13.09 -4.39
N TYR A 65 -0.76 -11.84 -3.98
CA TYR A 65 -1.22 -11.52 -2.63
C TYR A 65 -2.76 -11.43 -2.55
N GLY A 66 -3.45 -12.29 -3.27
CA GLY A 66 -4.91 -12.40 -3.20
C GLY A 66 -5.63 -11.10 -3.50
N SER A 67 -6.36 -10.58 -2.51
CA SER A 67 -7.18 -9.37 -2.68
C SER A 67 -6.43 -8.05 -2.48
N SER A 68 -5.12 -8.11 -2.25
CA SER A 68 -4.33 -6.90 -1.92
C SER A 68 -4.43 -5.79 -2.96
N GLU A 69 -4.19 -6.09 -4.23
CA GLU A 69 -4.25 -5.06 -5.28
C GLU A 69 -5.63 -4.42 -5.39
N MET A 70 -6.67 -5.24 -5.31
CA MET A 70 -8.05 -4.76 -5.38
C MET A 70 -8.37 -3.82 -4.21
N GLN A 71 -7.91 -4.18 -3.01
CA GLN A 71 -8.16 -3.38 -1.81
C GLN A 71 -7.36 -2.08 -1.80
N LEU A 72 -6.15 -2.10 -2.38
CA LEU A 72 -5.30 -0.91 -2.45
C LEU A 72 -5.78 0.12 -3.46
N GLY A 73 -6.39 -0.31 -4.56
CA GLY A 73 -6.79 0.58 -5.65
C GLY A 73 -7.52 1.85 -5.18
N PRO A 74 -8.66 1.73 -4.49
CA PRO A 74 -9.40 2.90 -4.03
C PRO A 74 -8.61 3.79 -3.05
N VAL A 75 -7.76 3.17 -2.23
CA VAL A 75 -6.97 3.90 -1.24
C VAL A 75 -5.91 4.75 -1.92
N LEU A 76 -5.21 4.18 -2.90
CA LEU A 76 -4.15 4.89 -3.60
C LEU A 76 -4.66 6.07 -4.42
N ASN A 77 -5.92 6.01 -4.86
CA ASN A 77 -6.54 7.11 -5.60
C ASN A 77 -6.67 8.40 -4.78
N LYS A 78 -6.55 8.34 -3.47
CA LYS A 78 -6.59 9.51 -2.59
C LYS A 78 -5.31 10.34 -2.68
N PHE A 79 -4.23 9.76 -3.15
CA PHE A 79 -2.91 10.41 -3.18
C PHE A 79 -2.55 10.82 -4.60
N ARG A 80 -1.80 11.91 -4.71
CA ARG A 80 -1.24 12.29 -6.01
C ARG A 80 -0.17 11.28 -6.38
N ARG A 81 -0.09 10.97 -7.67
CA ARG A 81 0.87 9.95 -8.16
C ARG A 81 2.32 10.30 -7.85
N ASP A 82 2.63 11.59 -7.73
CA ASP A 82 3.99 12.03 -7.40
C ASP A 82 4.29 12.03 -5.89
N GLU A 83 3.30 11.69 -5.06
CA GLU A 83 3.48 11.61 -3.62
C GLU A 83 3.70 10.17 -3.12
N ILE A 84 3.41 9.19 -3.98
CA ILE A 84 3.46 7.79 -3.56
C ILE A 84 3.91 6.90 -4.72
#